data_01a3d20ecd52394f1e1c34f349d61de9
#
_entry.id   01a3d20ecd52394f1e1c34f349d61de9
#
_cell.length_a   1.000
_cell.length_b   1.000
_cell.length_c   1.000
_cell.angle_alpha   90.00
_cell.angle_beta   90.00
_cell.angle_gamma   90.00
#
_symmetry.space_group_name_H-M   'P 1'
#
loop_
_entity.id
_entity.type
_entity.pdbx_description
1 polymer ?
#
loop_
_entity_poly.entity_id
_entity_poly.type
_entity_poly.pdbx_seq_one_letter_code
_entity_poly.pdbx_strand_id
1 'polypeptide(L)'
;MALWIQGNGAAGRESLLVRRLIDQGIRDPRVLAAFARVPRSFFVPDEARDEAEADRPLEIGCGQTISQPYVVAAMIEALEMTGRERVLEVGTGSGYATAILAEMMPVSAEIRSVEIIPELAGRAGRVLAELGYGNVQLRVGDGALGWPEAAPFDAILVSAAPYEVPPALLDQLAPGGRLEKRGLMQVRFVPLTGSSQRSVH
;
A
#
# COMPACT_ATOMS: atom_id res chain seq x y z
N MET A 1 -11.50 14.75 13.72
CA MET A 1 -11.90 15.71 12.68
C MET A 1 -10.63 16.44 12.28
N ALA A 2 -10.02 15.99 11.19
CA ALA A 2 -8.69 16.45 10.79
C ALA A 2 -8.71 17.91 10.33
N LEU A 3 -8.05 18.77 11.08
CA LEU A 3 -8.07 20.26 10.94
C LEU A 3 -7.18 20.81 9.82
N TRP A 4 -6.54 19.95 9.00
CA TRP A 4 -5.60 20.43 7.99
C TRP A 4 -6.11 20.37 6.53
N ILE A 5 -7.41 20.08 6.32
CA ILE A 5 -8.08 20.17 5.00
C ILE A 5 -8.36 21.62 4.57
N GLN A 6 -7.90 22.62 5.32
CA GLN A 6 -7.99 24.05 4.91
C GLN A 6 -6.62 24.61 4.48
N GLY A 7 -5.90 23.88 3.65
CA GLY A 7 -4.75 24.39 2.90
C GLY A 7 -5.20 24.84 1.52
N ASN A 8 -5.44 26.12 1.37
CA ASN A 8 -5.74 26.83 0.13
C ASN A 8 -5.00 26.32 -1.10
N GLY A 9 -5.74 26.00 -2.18
CA GLY A 9 -5.20 26.21 -3.52
C GLY A 9 -5.15 25.03 -4.49
N ALA A 10 -6.10 24.10 -4.48
CA ALA A 10 -6.16 23.09 -5.56
C ALA A 10 -7.57 22.77 -6.07
N ALA A 11 -8.52 23.67 -5.93
CA ALA A 11 -9.73 23.60 -6.74
C ALA A 11 -9.37 24.10 -8.16
N GLY A 12 -8.88 23.21 -9.05
CA GLY A 12 -8.71 23.56 -10.44
C GLY A 12 -7.50 22.99 -11.18
N ARG A 13 -6.53 22.37 -10.52
CA ARG A 13 -5.44 21.64 -11.21
C ARG A 13 -5.48 20.19 -10.82
N GLU A 14 -5.95 19.36 -11.73
CA GLU A 14 -5.76 17.92 -11.63
C GLU A 14 -4.28 17.62 -11.38
N SER A 15 -3.96 16.85 -10.32
CA SER A 15 -2.58 16.50 -9.99
C SER A 15 -1.89 15.89 -11.21
N LEU A 16 -0.66 16.32 -11.49
CA LEU A 16 0.13 15.74 -12.59
C LEU A 16 0.30 14.23 -12.43
N LEU A 17 0.38 13.77 -11.20
CA LEU A 17 0.42 12.34 -10.88
C LEU A 17 -0.87 11.64 -11.33
N VAL A 18 -2.03 12.18 -10.97
CA VAL A 18 -3.34 11.58 -11.35
C VAL A 18 -3.50 11.54 -12.87
N ARG A 19 -3.12 12.60 -13.59
CA ARG A 19 -3.15 12.60 -15.07
C ARG A 19 -2.29 11.48 -15.64
N ARG A 20 -1.06 11.32 -15.14
CA ARG A 20 -0.17 10.22 -15.58
C ARG A 20 -0.79 8.86 -15.34
N LEU A 21 -1.42 8.64 -14.18
CA LEU A 21 -2.10 7.38 -13.88
C LEU A 21 -3.24 7.11 -14.87
N ILE A 22 -4.04 8.12 -15.21
CA ILE A 22 -5.11 8.02 -16.23
C ILE A 22 -4.51 7.67 -17.61
N ASP A 23 -3.44 8.35 -18.01
CA ASP A 23 -2.76 8.12 -19.29
C ASP A 23 -2.18 6.69 -19.37
N GLN A 24 -1.73 6.16 -18.24
CA GLN A 24 -1.21 4.79 -18.10
C GLN A 24 -2.30 3.72 -17.97
N GLY A 25 -3.58 4.10 -17.93
CA GLY A 25 -4.69 3.17 -17.99
C GLY A 25 -5.44 2.91 -16.69
N ILE A 26 -5.12 3.60 -15.60
CA ILE A 26 -5.92 3.54 -14.35
C ILE A 26 -7.29 4.20 -14.61
N ARG A 27 -8.37 3.52 -14.19
CA ARG A 27 -9.75 3.93 -14.48
C ARG A 27 -10.65 4.01 -13.25
N ASP A 28 -10.34 3.30 -12.15
CA ASP A 28 -11.18 3.36 -10.94
C ASP A 28 -11.13 4.77 -10.34
N PRO A 29 -12.27 5.50 -10.31
CA PRO A 29 -12.29 6.87 -9.80
C PRO A 29 -11.97 6.97 -8.32
N ARG A 30 -12.15 5.89 -7.54
CA ARG A 30 -11.83 5.87 -6.10
C ARG A 30 -10.32 5.77 -5.92
N VAL A 31 -9.63 4.95 -6.72
CA VAL A 31 -8.17 4.88 -6.75
C VAL A 31 -7.60 6.25 -7.10
N LEU A 32 -8.07 6.85 -8.21
CA LEU A 32 -7.61 8.17 -8.65
C LEU A 32 -7.87 9.25 -7.60
N ALA A 33 -9.03 9.22 -6.93
CA ALA A 33 -9.36 10.15 -5.85
C ALA A 33 -8.46 9.97 -4.63
N ALA A 34 -8.11 8.73 -4.25
CA ALA A 34 -7.18 8.45 -3.16
C ALA A 34 -5.78 8.98 -3.48
N PHE A 35 -5.28 8.75 -4.69
CA PHE A 35 -3.99 9.30 -5.14
C PHE A 35 -3.97 10.84 -5.16
N ALA A 36 -5.10 11.49 -5.44
CA ALA A 36 -5.20 12.94 -5.38
C ALA A 36 -5.14 13.50 -3.95
N ARG A 37 -5.52 12.71 -2.95
CA ARG A 37 -5.62 13.14 -1.55
C ARG A 37 -4.42 12.75 -0.71
N VAL A 38 -3.78 11.62 -1.00
CA VAL A 38 -2.65 11.12 -0.21
C VAL A 38 -1.34 11.71 -0.72
N PRO A 39 -0.71 12.64 0.01
CA PRO A 39 0.50 13.30 -0.45
C PRO A 39 1.71 12.37 -0.28
N ARG A 40 2.23 11.84 -1.39
CA ARG A 40 3.34 10.89 -1.39
C ARG A 40 4.60 11.43 -0.73
N SER A 41 4.78 12.75 -0.68
CA SER A 41 5.92 13.41 -0.04
C SER A 41 6.06 13.13 1.47
N PHE A 42 4.99 12.73 2.15
CA PHE A 42 5.06 12.31 3.56
C PHE A 42 5.68 10.92 3.75
N PHE A 43 5.74 10.12 2.70
CA PHE A 43 6.16 8.73 2.72
C PHE A 43 7.57 8.50 2.16
N VAL A 44 8.29 9.56 1.86
CA VAL A 44 9.68 9.56 1.40
C VAL A 44 10.56 10.32 2.37
N PRO A 45 11.88 10.07 2.41
CA PRO A 45 12.83 10.88 3.16
C PRO A 45 12.83 12.33 2.68
N ASP A 46 13.26 13.26 3.55
CA ASP A 46 13.27 14.70 3.26
C ASP A 46 14.03 15.04 1.98
N GLU A 47 15.14 14.34 1.73
CA GLU A 47 16.00 14.52 0.56
C GLU A 47 15.31 14.12 -0.76
N ALA A 48 14.28 13.28 -0.69
CA ALA A 48 13.54 12.80 -1.86
C ALA A 48 12.19 13.50 -2.06
N ARG A 49 11.84 14.48 -1.22
CA ARG A 49 10.51 15.14 -1.27
C ARG A 49 10.22 15.84 -2.59
N ASP A 50 11.23 16.48 -3.18
CA ASP A 50 11.06 17.18 -4.47
C ASP A 50 10.76 16.21 -5.62
N GLU A 51 11.13 14.93 -5.45
CA GLU A 51 10.92 13.87 -6.43
C GLU A 51 9.72 12.97 -6.09
N ALA A 52 9.00 13.27 -5.02
CA ALA A 52 7.90 12.43 -4.55
C ALA A 52 6.79 12.22 -5.60
N GLU A 53 6.55 13.19 -6.49
CA GLU A 53 5.57 13.08 -7.58
C GLU A 53 6.11 12.37 -8.84
N ALA A 54 7.40 11.97 -8.83
CA ALA A 54 7.97 11.23 -9.95
C ALA A 54 7.40 9.80 -10.02
N ASP A 55 7.05 9.35 -11.23
CA ASP A 55 6.50 8.00 -11.44
C ASP A 55 7.64 6.97 -11.53
N ARG A 56 8.37 6.84 -10.43
CA ARG A 56 9.47 5.88 -10.24
C ARG A 56 9.57 5.46 -8.78
N PRO A 57 10.22 4.32 -8.48
CA PRO A 57 10.57 3.96 -7.11
C PRO A 57 11.56 4.97 -6.52
N LEU A 58 11.48 5.20 -5.21
CA LEU A 58 12.42 6.04 -4.44
C LEU A 58 12.89 5.26 -3.22
N GLU A 59 14.13 5.46 -2.81
CA GLU A 59 14.68 4.84 -1.60
C GLU A 59 13.99 5.39 -0.35
N ILE A 60 13.70 4.49 0.60
CA ILE A 60 13.09 4.83 1.89
C ILE A 60 13.95 4.37 3.08
N GLY A 61 15.18 3.98 2.83
CA GLY A 61 16.09 3.40 3.83
C GLY A 61 15.88 1.89 4.02
N CYS A 62 16.71 1.30 4.87
CA CYS A 62 16.71 -0.16 5.14
C CYS A 62 16.84 -1.02 3.87
N GLY A 63 17.43 -0.50 2.79
CA GLY A 63 17.54 -1.18 1.49
C GLY A 63 16.18 -1.35 0.77
N GLN A 64 15.15 -0.60 1.17
CA GLN A 64 13.79 -0.68 0.63
C GLN A 64 13.44 0.56 -0.17
N THR A 65 12.40 0.44 -1.00
CA THR A 65 11.88 1.54 -1.81
C THR A 65 10.38 1.69 -1.65
N ILE A 66 9.89 2.92 -1.73
CA ILE A 66 8.48 3.17 -2.05
C ILE A 66 8.27 2.83 -3.52
N SER A 67 7.27 2.03 -3.82
CA SER A 67 6.97 1.60 -5.19
C SER A 67 6.59 2.78 -6.09
N GLN A 68 6.81 2.62 -7.40
CA GLN A 68 6.32 3.54 -8.42
C GLN A 68 4.81 3.75 -8.27
N PRO A 69 4.30 5.00 -8.32
CA PRO A 69 2.88 5.29 -8.17
C PRO A 69 1.96 4.46 -9.06
N TYR A 70 2.31 4.31 -10.34
CA TYR A 70 1.54 3.49 -11.27
C TYR A 70 1.40 2.03 -10.80
N VAL A 71 2.48 1.43 -10.29
CA VAL A 71 2.44 0.05 -9.80
C VAL A 71 1.50 -0.08 -8.61
N VAL A 72 1.56 0.85 -7.65
CA VAL A 72 0.65 0.87 -6.50
C VAL A 72 -0.80 1.03 -6.96
N ALA A 73 -1.07 1.97 -7.88
CA ALA A 73 -2.40 2.21 -8.41
C ALA A 73 -2.98 0.98 -9.12
N ALA A 74 -2.19 0.36 -9.99
CA ALA A 74 -2.62 -0.81 -10.75
C ALA A 74 -2.88 -2.04 -9.84
N MET A 75 -2.05 -2.24 -8.81
CA MET A 75 -2.27 -3.33 -7.84
C MET A 75 -3.55 -3.09 -7.03
N ILE A 76 -3.79 -1.87 -6.57
CA ILE A 76 -4.99 -1.54 -5.79
C ILE A 76 -6.25 -1.57 -6.68
N GLU A 77 -6.18 -1.07 -7.90
CA GLU A 77 -7.30 -1.16 -8.86
C GLU A 77 -7.69 -2.62 -9.14
N ALA A 78 -6.70 -3.50 -9.27
CA ALA A 78 -6.93 -4.93 -9.53
C ALA A 78 -7.62 -5.67 -8.37
N LEU A 79 -7.60 -5.13 -7.15
CA LEU A 79 -8.39 -5.67 -6.04
C LEU A 79 -9.89 -5.42 -6.22
N GLU A 80 -10.32 -4.51 -7.11
CA GLU A 80 -11.72 -4.16 -7.40
C GLU A 80 -12.55 -3.95 -6.13
N MET A 81 -11.98 -3.26 -5.14
CA MET A 81 -12.62 -3.05 -3.85
C MET A 81 -13.87 -2.17 -3.96
N THR A 82 -14.85 -2.44 -3.12
CA THR A 82 -16.11 -1.67 -3.03
C THR A 82 -16.15 -0.70 -1.85
N GLY A 83 -15.15 -0.80 -0.94
CA GLY A 83 -15.06 -0.04 0.30
C GLY A 83 -15.69 -0.74 1.51
N ARG A 84 -15.92 -2.05 1.44
CA ARG A 84 -16.49 -2.87 2.53
C ARG A 84 -15.60 -4.04 2.93
N GLU A 85 -14.49 -4.19 2.27
CA GLU A 85 -13.58 -5.32 2.39
C GLU A 85 -12.79 -5.25 3.69
N ARG A 86 -12.49 -6.43 4.23
CA ARG A 86 -11.42 -6.64 5.20
C ARG A 86 -10.13 -6.83 4.44
N VAL A 87 -9.21 -5.91 4.61
CA VAL A 87 -7.99 -5.84 3.78
C VAL A 87 -6.76 -6.22 4.60
N LEU A 88 -5.94 -7.10 4.03
CA LEU A 88 -4.58 -7.36 4.49
C LEU A 88 -3.59 -6.82 3.46
N GLU A 89 -2.63 -6.05 3.92
CA GLU A 89 -1.44 -5.69 3.16
C GLU A 89 -0.22 -6.42 3.72
N VAL A 90 0.59 -6.98 2.84
CA VAL A 90 1.87 -7.61 3.15
C VAL A 90 3.01 -6.78 2.57
N GLY A 91 3.83 -6.19 3.45
CA GLY A 91 4.88 -5.26 3.08
C GLY A 91 4.43 -3.80 3.16
N THR A 92 4.24 -3.28 4.38
CA THR A 92 3.85 -1.88 4.65
C THR A 92 4.84 -0.88 4.03
N GLY A 93 6.14 -1.18 4.14
CA GLY A 93 7.21 -0.30 3.66
C GLY A 93 7.12 1.10 4.24
N SER A 94 6.92 2.10 3.38
CA SER A 94 6.70 3.50 3.80
C SER A 94 5.33 3.76 4.39
N GLY A 95 4.33 2.88 4.14
CA GLY A 95 2.92 3.10 4.47
C GLY A 95 2.11 3.82 3.38
N TYR A 96 2.70 4.09 2.21
CA TYR A 96 2.02 4.83 1.15
C TYR A 96 0.84 4.04 0.56
N ALA A 97 1.04 2.77 0.19
CA ALA A 97 -0.04 1.93 -0.31
C ALA A 97 -1.10 1.68 0.78
N THR A 98 -0.67 1.52 2.03
CA THR A 98 -1.57 1.46 3.20
C THR A 98 -2.47 2.69 3.30
N ALA A 99 -1.89 3.90 3.13
CA ALA A 99 -2.66 5.16 3.16
C ALA A 99 -3.65 5.27 1.99
N ILE A 100 -3.26 4.85 0.78
CA ILE A 100 -4.16 4.82 -0.38
C ILE A 100 -5.34 3.86 -0.11
N LEU A 101 -5.07 2.66 0.41
CA LEU A 101 -6.11 1.71 0.82
C LEU A 101 -7.04 2.33 1.87
N ALA A 102 -6.47 2.99 2.89
CA ALA A 102 -7.25 3.62 3.96
C ALA A 102 -8.11 4.77 3.45
N GLU A 103 -7.64 5.56 2.47
CA GLU A 103 -8.39 6.65 1.86
C GLU A 103 -9.59 6.14 1.02
N MET A 104 -9.47 4.93 0.47
CA MET A 104 -10.56 4.31 -0.30
C MET A 104 -11.64 3.68 0.57
N MET A 105 -11.38 3.51 1.86
CA MET A 105 -12.24 2.77 2.79
C MET A 105 -12.91 3.73 3.77
N PRO A 106 -14.13 3.40 4.27
CA PRO A 106 -14.73 4.18 5.34
C PRO A 106 -13.91 4.06 6.63
N VAL A 107 -13.96 5.08 7.48
CA VAL A 107 -13.21 5.12 8.76
C VAL A 107 -13.53 3.92 9.67
N SER A 108 -14.68 3.30 9.50
CA SER A 108 -15.09 2.10 10.23
C SER A 108 -14.48 0.80 9.70
N ALA A 109 -13.85 0.83 8.52
CA ALA A 109 -13.18 -0.35 7.96
C ALA A 109 -11.85 -0.60 8.66
N GLU A 110 -11.48 -1.86 8.77
CA GLU A 110 -10.21 -2.27 9.36
C GLU A 110 -9.23 -2.72 8.29
N ILE A 111 -8.09 -2.04 8.23
CA ILE A 111 -6.96 -2.43 7.38
C ILE A 111 -5.88 -3.01 8.27
N ARG A 112 -5.42 -4.20 7.91
CA ARG A 112 -4.26 -4.84 8.54
C ARG A 112 -3.07 -4.73 7.61
N SER A 113 -1.91 -4.34 8.13
CA SER A 113 -0.68 -4.31 7.36
C SER A 113 0.47 -4.90 8.15
N VAL A 114 1.28 -5.75 7.51
CA VAL A 114 2.40 -6.47 8.11
C VAL A 114 3.69 -6.00 7.49
N GLU A 115 4.66 -5.63 8.33
CA GLU A 115 6.00 -5.22 7.93
C GLU A 115 7.05 -6.01 8.70
N ILE A 116 8.04 -6.56 8.01
CA ILE A 116 9.10 -7.35 8.65
C ILE A 116 10.19 -6.47 9.29
N ILE A 117 10.35 -5.24 8.80
CA ILE A 117 11.39 -4.31 9.25
C ILE A 117 10.79 -3.37 10.32
N PRO A 118 11.16 -3.52 11.62
CA PRO A 118 10.55 -2.74 12.70
C PRO A 118 10.69 -1.23 12.52
N GLU A 119 11.82 -0.78 11.96
CA GLU A 119 12.09 0.64 11.72
C GLU A 119 11.11 1.23 10.70
N LEU A 120 10.84 0.51 9.60
CA LEU A 120 9.87 0.92 8.59
C LEU A 120 8.46 0.93 9.16
N ALA A 121 8.05 -0.13 9.85
CA ALA A 121 6.75 -0.19 10.52
C ALA A 121 6.54 0.98 11.48
N GLY A 122 7.56 1.32 12.27
CA GLY A 122 7.51 2.44 13.21
C GLY A 122 7.39 3.80 12.52
N ARG A 123 8.08 3.99 11.39
CA ARG A 123 7.95 5.23 10.58
C ARG A 123 6.59 5.32 9.91
N ALA A 124 6.16 4.26 9.25
CA ALA A 124 4.85 4.19 8.61
C ALA A 124 3.72 4.47 9.61
N GLY A 125 3.78 3.85 10.81
CA GLY A 125 2.79 4.07 11.85
C GLY A 125 2.69 5.52 12.30
N ARG A 126 3.81 6.24 12.43
CA ARG A 126 3.80 7.68 12.76
C ARG A 126 3.18 8.52 11.65
N VAL A 127 3.57 8.30 10.40
CA VAL A 127 3.02 9.04 9.25
C VAL A 127 1.52 8.79 9.10
N LEU A 128 1.08 7.53 9.19
CA LEU A 128 -0.33 7.19 9.10
C LEU A 128 -1.16 7.83 10.22
N ALA A 129 -0.64 7.85 11.45
CA ALA A 129 -1.30 8.51 12.60
C ALA A 129 -1.35 10.03 12.41
N GLU A 130 -0.27 10.67 11.94
CA GLU A 130 -0.21 12.10 11.63
C GLU A 130 -1.24 12.49 10.56
N LEU A 131 -1.41 11.65 9.54
CA LEU A 131 -2.38 11.85 8.47
C LEU A 131 -3.81 11.45 8.86
N GLY A 132 -4.04 10.92 10.08
CA GLY A 132 -5.35 10.61 10.61
C GLY A 132 -5.93 9.25 10.20
N TYR A 133 -5.11 8.35 9.67
CA TYR A 133 -5.53 6.99 9.28
C TYR A 133 -5.60 6.05 10.50
N GLY A 134 -6.51 6.34 11.44
CA GLY A 134 -6.68 5.57 12.69
C GLY A 134 -7.33 4.19 12.52
N ASN A 135 -7.81 3.87 11.33
CA ASN A 135 -8.40 2.57 10.98
C ASN A 135 -7.37 1.54 10.48
N VAL A 136 -6.09 1.89 10.49
CA VAL A 136 -4.99 1.00 10.10
C VAL A 136 -4.38 0.36 11.34
N GLN A 137 -4.23 -0.96 11.31
CA GLN A 137 -3.47 -1.71 12.32
C GLN A 137 -2.20 -2.27 11.68
N LEU A 138 -1.05 -1.89 12.24
CA LEU A 138 0.26 -2.36 11.81
C LEU A 138 0.78 -3.44 12.74
N ARG A 139 1.42 -4.46 12.17
CA ARG A 139 2.16 -5.49 12.90
C ARG A 139 3.56 -5.65 12.33
N VAL A 140 4.55 -5.73 13.23
CA VAL A 140 5.88 -6.20 12.87
C VAL A 140 5.87 -7.72 12.84
N GLY A 141 6.24 -8.32 11.71
CA GLY A 141 6.24 -9.77 11.56
C GLY A 141 6.58 -10.25 10.15
N ASP A 142 6.66 -11.57 10.01
CA ASP A 142 6.84 -12.21 8.72
C ASP A 142 5.53 -12.16 7.91
N GLY A 143 5.52 -11.36 6.86
CA GLY A 143 4.36 -11.20 5.98
C GLY A 143 3.93 -12.48 5.26
N ALA A 144 4.84 -13.46 5.13
CA ALA A 144 4.49 -14.75 4.53
C ALA A 144 3.51 -15.55 5.41
N LEU A 145 3.42 -15.24 6.70
CA LEU A 145 2.46 -15.82 7.63
C LEU A 145 1.11 -15.09 7.64
N GLY A 146 1.03 -13.91 7.02
CA GLY A 146 -0.17 -13.08 7.03
C GLY A 146 -0.57 -12.62 8.44
N TRP A 147 -1.88 -12.63 8.69
CA TRP A 147 -2.47 -12.26 9.98
C TRP A 147 -3.62 -13.22 10.35
N PRO A 148 -3.31 -14.47 10.77
CA PRO A 148 -4.32 -15.52 10.97
C PRO A 148 -5.43 -15.14 11.93
N GLU A 149 -5.10 -14.40 13.01
CA GLU A 149 -6.08 -14.03 14.05
C GLU A 149 -7.11 -12.99 13.56
N ALA A 150 -6.81 -12.34 12.44
CA ALA A 150 -7.69 -11.36 11.80
C ALA A 150 -8.37 -11.89 10.52
N ALA A 151 -8.05 -13.12 10.10
CA ALA A 151 -8.67 -13.74 8.94
C ALA A 151 -10.19 -14.02 9.19
N PRO A 152 -10.99 -14.22 8.12
CA PRO A 152 -10.63 -14.13 6.71
C PRO A 152 -10.57 -12.70 6.16
N PHE A 153 -9.86 -12.51 5.04
CA PHE A 153 -9.75 -11.24 4.34
C PHE A 153 -10.45 -11.30 2.98
N ASP A 154 -11.15 -10.24 2.62
CA ASP A 154 -11.81 -10.11 1.31
C ASP A 154 -10.81 -9.70 0.22
N ALA A 155 -9.74 -8.98 0.61
CA ALA A 155 -8.67 -8.57 -0.27
C ALA A 155 -7.30 -8.68 0.42
N ILE A 156 -6.32 -9.23 -0.30
CA ILE A 156 -4.92 -9.30 0.15
C ILE A 156 -4.05 -8.63 -0.90
N LEU A 157 -3.35 -7.55 -0.48
CA LEU A 157 -2.36 -6.84 -1.29
C LEU A 157 -0.96 -7.30 -0.87
N VAL A 158 -0.20 -7.89 -1.78
CA VAL A 158 1.19 -8.27 -1.53
C VAL A 158 2.11 -7.27 -2.22
N SER A 159 2.53 -6.25 -1.47
CA SER A 159 3.41 -5.16 -1.93
C SER A 159 4.89 -5.57 -2.02
N ALA A 160 5.29 -6.63 -1.31
CA ALA A 160 6.58 -7.28 -1.48
C ALA A 160 6.45 -8.41 -2.50
N ALA A 161 7.49 -8.64 -3.33
CA ALA A 161 7.41 -9.66 -4.38
C ALA A 161 7.94 -11.04 -3.90
N PRO A 162 7.09 -11.94 -3.44
CA PRO A 162 7.46 -13.33 -3.30
C PRO A 162 7.53 -13.97 -4.70
N TYR A 163 8.44 -14.92 -4.91
CA TYR A 163 8.44 -15.74 -6.13
C TYR A 163 7.12 -16.48 -6.29
N GLU A 164 6.57 -16.98 -5.18
CA GLU A 164 5.27 -17.64 -5.10
C GLU A 164 4.42 -17.01 -3.98
N VAL A 165 3.10 -17.06 -4.14
CA VAL A 165 2.19 -16.62 -3.07
C VAL A 165 2.30 -17.61 -1.91
N PRO A 166 2.64 -17.18 -0.69
CA PRO A 166 2.68 -18.05 0.46
C PRO A 166 1.31 -18.74 0.69
N PRO A 167 1.27 -20.07 0.87
CA PRO A 167 0.00 -20.80 1.08
C PRO A 167 -0.84 -20.23 2.24
N ALA A 168 -0.19 -19.78 3.31
CA ALA A 168 -0.86 -19.16 4.46
C ALA A 168 -1.69 -17.92 4.10
N LEU A 169 -1.33 -17.20 3.04
CA LEU A 169 -2.13 -16.06 2.57
C LEU A 169 -3.39 -16.52 1.82
N LEU A 170 -3.28 -17.63 1.06
CA LEU A 170 -4.43 -18.22 0.39
C LEU A 170 -5.44 -18.78 1.40
N ASP A 171 -4.96 -19.41 2.47
CA ASP A 171 -5.79 -19.96 3.55
C ASP A 171 -6.53 -18.86 4.34
N GLN A 172 -6.05 -17.61 4.26
CA GLN A 172 -6.65 -16.46 4.92
C GLN A 172 -7.60 -15.66 4.03
N LEU A 173 -7.80 -16.06 2.76
CA LEU A 173 -8.80 -15.43 1.90
C LEU A 173 -10.21 -15.88 2.26
N ALA A 174 -11.14 -14.92 2.25
CA ALA A 174 -12.56 -15.20 2.31
C ALA A 174 -13.03 -15.97 1.04
N PRO A 175 -14.10 -16.76 1.11
CA PRO A 175 -14.73 -17.32 -0.09
C PRO A 175 -15.08 -16.21 -1.10
N GLY A 176 -14.50 -16.26 -2.30
CA GLY A 176 -14.63 -15.21 -3.31
C GLY A 176 -13.72 -14.01 -3.12
N GLY A 177 -12.88 -14.03 -2.10
CA GLY A 177 -11.86 -13.01 -1.86
C GLY A 177 -10.81 -12.94 -2.96
N ARG A 178 -10.16 -11.80 -3.09
CA ARG A 178 -9.19 -11.53 -4.14
C ARG A 178 -7.79 -11.40 -3.58
N LEU A 179 -6.87 -12.13 -4.14
CA LEU A 179 -5.44 -11.95 -3.95
C LEU A 179 -4.84 -11.52 -5.28
N GLU A 180 -4.37 -10.27 -5.32
CA GLU A 180 -3.64 -9.81 -6.49
C GLU A 180 -2.15 -9.91 -6.24
N LYS A 181 -1.56 -10.84 -6.94
CA LYS A 181 -0.15 -10.88 -7.29
C LYS A 181 -0.06 -10.74 -8.79
N ARG A 182 -0.10 -9.54 -9.32
CA ARG A 182 0.24 -9.35 -10.72
C ARG A 182 1.74 -9.09 -10.83
N GLY A 183 2.41 -9.95 -11.59
CA GLY A 183 3.61 -9.56 -12.31
C GLY A 183 3.22 -8.52 -13.38
N LEU A 184 2.79 -7.34 -12.94
CA LEU A 184 2.18 -6.31 -13.80
C LEU A 184 3.17 -5.69 -14.79
N MET A 185 4.44 -5.97 -14.63
CA MET A 185 5.54 -5.59 -15.56
C MET A 185 6.83 -6.21 -15.01
N GLN A 186 7.91 -6.20 -15.80
CA GLN A 186 9.27 -6.47 -15.30
C GLN A 186 9.71 -5.33 -14.36
N VAL A 187 9.02 -5.13 -13.25
CA VAL A 187 9.44 -4.25 -12.19
C VAL A 187 10.24 -5.07 -11.18
N ARG A 188 11.38 -4.54 -10.79
CA ARG A 188 12.23 -5.16 -9.80
C ARG A 188 11.64 -4.86 -8.43
N PHE A 189 10.88 -5.79 -7.87
CA PHE A 189 10.44 -5.72 -6.48
C PHE A 189 11.56 -6.13 -5.54
N VAL A 190 11.55 -5.58 -4.33
CA VAL A 190 12.39 -6.07 -3.25
C VAL A 190 11.82 -7.40 -2.78
N PRO A 191 12.65 -8.46 -2.68
CA PRO A 191 12.15 -9.76 -2.25
C PRO A 191 11.50 -9.71 -0.87
N LEU A 192 10.43 -10.48 -0.68
CA LEU A 192 9.88 -10.73 0.64
C LEU A 192 10.91 -11.49 1.46
N THR A 193 11.38 -10.91 2.57
CA THR A 193 12.33 -11.53 3.49
C THR A 193 11.60 -12.08 4.70
N GLY A 194 11.83 -13.36 5.02
CA GLY A 194 11.22 -14.04 6.16
C GLY A 194 11.69 -15.48 6.29
N SER A 195 11.40 -16.12 7.42
CA SER A 195 11.87 -17.47 7.74
C SER A 195 11.28 -18.56 6.84
N SER A 196 10.14 -18.33 6.22
CA SER A 196 9.44 -19.29 5.36
C SER A 196 10.02 -19.41 3.94
N GLN A 197 10.98 -18.56 3.55
CA GLN A 197 11.65 -18.63 2.23
C GLN A 197 12.96 -19.43 2.21
N ARG A 198 13.35 -20.01 3.34
CA ARG A 198 14.54 -20.88 3.39
C ARG A 198 14.19 -22.31 3.07
N SER A 199 13.82 -22.63 1.87
CA SER A 199 13.97 -24.00 1.31
C SER A 199 13.39 -24.04 -0.10
N VAL A 200 14.19 -23.76 -1.09
CA VAL A 200 14.23 -24.57 -2.33
C VAL A 200 15.62 -24.40 -2.93
N HIS A 201 16.43 -25.42 -2.76
CA HIS A 201 17.59 -25.64 -3.61
C HIS A 201 17.17 -26.23 -4.92
#